data_5ce3dbe569462d6f352e5c2f2023e143
#
_entry.id   5ce3dbe569462d6f352e5c2f2023e143
#
_cell.length_a   1.000
_cell.length_b   1.000
_cell.length_c   1.000
_cell.angle_alpha   90.00
_cell.angle_beta   90.00
_cell.angle_gamma   90.00
#
_symmetry.space_group_name_H-M   'P 1'
#
loop_
_entity.id
_entity.type
_entity.pdbx_description
1 polymer ?
#
loop_
_entity_poly.entity_id
_entity_poly.type
_entity_poly.pdbx_seq_one_letter_code
_entity_poly.pdbx_strand_id
1 'polypeptide(L)'
;MRRAALLGFGIALVAATAAASGGIAWLGHDDGAQARELSALQAEVAALRRTASALAERIDACERAAEERSLAEAVRAPAGVPRVPSVAAADPAPARAGTAGPAPFDPRELLREYVLSFADGGAGSEFFRMAVAAYAWQLRRELQAIVVDREQPDALRLQVIGMLDGGSFRGDAATIDALLEVARQKGWDEGAAAALAGLGRIGDRRTAQLIEELAPRLHPLKLRHFAWEALTALLGADADATFLRLLERESEVDGRIALLAYIRGGDRAAALRAYELASRDELPMRLEASGRIGRFRDEDFVALTREWLSREVDENVRARLRAALDEQKQLPAWHETQACGAPNVERVDADDGHAWASAQPDAGREWLELSYAPLRADRVTIHETCTTGAGVAVEVLEARAGWRTVWSGEDPTSAGGPFEVRFATTAAEVTKVRVTLDTRKKSGWSEIDAVELSGPDGRGWAIGATASSRYGEGSGGATFSTDVGIPLLRARSTK
;
A
#
# COMPACT_ATOMS: atom_id res chain seq x y z
N MET A 1 17.83 12.45 7.36
CA MET A 1 17.05 11.24 7.01
C MET A 1 17.27 10.06 7.96
N ARG A 2 18.45 9.80 8.53
CA ARG A 2 18.71 8.66 9.45
C ARG A 2 17.98 8.73 10.80
N ARG A 3 17.76 9.93 11.39
CA ARG A 3 16.99 10.09 12.65
C ARG A 3 15.53 9.66 12.54
N ALA A 4 14.89 9.85 11.38
CA ALA A 4 13.51 9.42 11.16
C ALA A 4 13.35 7.88 11.12
N ALA A 5 14.36 7.16 10.62
CA ALA A 5 14.35 5.70 10.57
C ALA A 5 14.52 5.06 11.97
N LEU A 6 15.36 5.64 12.83
CA LEU A 6 15.56 5.15 14.20
C LEU A 6 14.37 5.46 15.13
N LEU A 7 13.72 6.61 14.94
CA LEU A 7 12.47 6.94 15.64
C LEU A 7 11.32 6.04 15.19
N GLY A 8 11.25 5.70 13.88
CA GLY A 8 10.26 4.76 13.35
C GLY A 8 10.41 3.35 13.92
N PHE A 9 11.64 2.88 14.11
CA PHE A 9 11.91 1.56 14.70
C PHE A 9 11.56 1.50 16.21
N GLY A 10 11.84 2.57 16.94
CA GLY A 10 11.47 2.69 18.37
C GLY A 10 9.96 2.71 18.58
N ILE A 11 9.19 3.38 17.71
CA ILE A 11 7.73 3.45 17.75
C ILE A 11 7.10 2.11 17.35
N ALA A 12 7.63 1.41 16.34
CA ALA A 12 7.15 0.09 15.94
C ALA A 12 7.36 -0.97 17.05
N LEU A 13 8.48 -0.91 17.78
CA LEU A 13 8.75 -1.81 18.91
C LEU A 13 7.81 -1.55 20.09
N VAL A 14 7.45 -0.28 20.35
CA VAL A 14 6.47 0.10 21.41
C VAL A 14 5.05 -0.31 21.00
N ALA A 15 4.68 -0.21 19.72
CA ALA A 15 3.38 -0.64 19.23
C ALA A 15 3.21 -2.17 19.27
N ALA A 16 4.25 -2.93 18.94
CA ALA A 16 4.25 -4.39 19.03
C ALA A 16 4.11 -4.89 20.48
N THR A 17 4.74 -4.19 21.46
CA THR A 17 4.59 -4.53 22.88
C THR A 17 3.23 -4.16 23.46
N ALA A 18 2.58 -3.10 22.97
CA ALA A 18 1.22 -2.72 23.38
C ALA A 18 0.16 -3.70 22.84
N ALA A 19 0.34 -4.21 21.60
CA ALA A 19 -0.54 -5.23 21.03
C ALA A 19 -0.40 -6.59 21.74
N ALA A 20 0.80 -6.97 22.15
CA ALA A 20 1.03 -8.22 22.90
C ALA A 20 0.40 -8.17 24.30
N SER A 21 0.36 -7.00 24.96
CA SER A 21 -0.24 -6.86 26.29
C SER A 21 -1.78 -6.77 26.27
N GLY A 22 -2.40 -6.35 25.17
CA GLY A 22 -3.86 -6.29 25.02
C GLY A 22 -4.54 -7.62 24.68
N GLY A 23 -3.80 -8.58 24.08
CA GLY A 23 -4.34 -9.87 23.63
C GLY A 23 -4.42 -10.97 24.71
N ILE A 24 -3.76 -10.79 25.88
CA ILE A 24 -3.61 -11.84 26.90
C ILE A 24 -4.77 -11.87 27.93
N ALA A 25 -5.66 -10.89 27.91
CA ALA A 25 -6.74 -10.76 28.90
C ALA A 25 -7.90 -11.75 28.72
N TRP A 26 -7.87 -12.73 27.80
CA TRP A 26 -9.04 -13.54 27.46
C TRP A 26 -8.92 -15.07 27.60
N LEU A 27 -7.85 -15.62 28.20
CA LEU A 27 -7.76 -17.06 28.43
C LEU A 27 -7.55 -17.34 29.93
N GLY A 28 -8.63 -17.74 30.58
CA GLY A 28 -8.63 -18.13 31.97
C GLY A 28 -7.97 -19.50 32.23
N HIS A 29 -7.41 -19.64 33.44
CA HIS A 29 -6.89 -20.84 34.15
C HIS A 29 -5.42 -21.20 33.91
N ASP A 30 -4.56 -20.51 34.57
CA ASP A 30 -3.42 -20.93 35.42
C ASP A 30 -2.55 -19.70 35.78
N ASP A 31 -2.91 -18.98 36.85
CA ASP A 31 -2.40 -17.63 37.15
C ASP A 31 -0.90 -17.57 37.51
N GLY A 32 -0.31 -18.71 37.90
CA GLY A 32 1.06 -18.72 38.44
C GLY A 32 2.17 -18.92 37.38
N ALA A 33 1.89 -19.61 36.29
CA ALA A 33 2.86 -19.86 35.22
C ALA A 33 2.92 -18.67 34.25
N GLN A 34 1.76 -18.12 33.89
CA GLN A 34 1.65 -16.96 33.00
C GLN A 34 2.25 -15.68 33.62
N ALA A 35 2.07 -15.45 34.92
CA ALA A 35 2.68 -14.31 35.60
C ALA A 35 4.22 -14.39 35.62
N ARG A 36 4.80 -15.59 35.72
CA ARG A 36 6.25 -15.78 35.62
C ARG A 36 6.77 -15.56 34.20
N GLU A 37 6.08 -16.02 33.20
CA GLU A 37 6.44 -15.83 31.80
C GLU A 37 6.33 -14.35 31.38
N LEU A 38 5.29 -13.66 31.82
CA LEU A 38 5.11 -12.22 31.62
C LEU A 38 6.23 -11.41 32.29
N SER A 39 6.63 -11.79 33.51
CA SER A 39 7.73 -11.16 34.25
C SER A 39 9.07 -11.38 33.53
N ALA A 40 9.32 -12.58 33.00
CA ALA A 40 10.51 -12.89 32.21
C ALA A 40 10.57 -12.08 30.91
N LEU A 41 9.47 -12.00 30.17
CA LEU A 41 9.35 -11.16 28.97
C LEU A 41 9.55 -9.67 29.27
N GLN A 42 9.01 -9.17 30.37
CA GLN A 42 9.22 -7.78 30.80
C GLN A 42 10.69 -7.51 31.15
N ALA A 43 11.38 -8.44 31.79
CA ALA A 43 12.79 -8.33 32.09
C ALA A 43 13.66 -8.33 30.82
N GLU A 44 13.30 -9.16 29.81
CA GLU A 44 13.98 -9.23 28.53
C GLU A 44 13.77 -7.94 27.71
N VAL A 45 12.56 -7.41 27.65
CA VAL A 45 12.25 -6.12 27.02
C VAL A 45 13.01 -4.98 27.70
N ALA A 46 13.13 -4.99 29.02
CA ALA A 46 13.92 -4.00 29.74
C ALA A 46 15.43 -4.12 29.44
N ALA A 47 15.95 -5.33 29.27
CA ALA A 47 17.33 -5.57 28.85
C ALA A 47 17.59 -5.06 27.43
N LEU A 48 16.71 -5.37 26.49
CA LEU A 48 16.79 -4.88 25.11
C LEU A 48 16.74 -3.35 25.03
N ARG A 49 15.90 -2.69 25.84
CA ARG A 49 15.84 -1.22 25.93
C ARG A 49 17.16 -0.63 26.41
N ARG A 50 17.78 -1.21 27.44
CA ARG A 50 19.10 -0.75 27.93
C ARG A 50 20.18 -0.89 26.84
N THR A 51 20.18 -2.00 26.12
CA THR A 51 21.13 -2.24 25.02
C THR A 51 20.92 -1.26 23.87
N ALA A 52 19.67 -0.98 23.50
CA ALA A 52 19.34 0.00 22.48
C ALA A 52 19.75 1.42 22.85
N SER A 53 19.57 1.83 24.13
CA SER A 53 20.01 3.13 24.63
C SER A 53 21.54 3.27 24.61
N ALA A 54 22.26 2.23 25.07
CA ALA A 54 23.72 2.23 25.02
C ALA A 54 24.28 2.26 23.58
N LEU A 55 23.58 1.64 22.63
CA LEU A 55 23.93 1.68 21.21
C LEU A 55 23.69 3.08 20.62
N ALA A 56 22.58 3.72 20.96
CA ALA A 56 22.27 5.09 20.54
C ALA A 56 23.33 6.09 21.03
N GLU A 57 23.74 6.00 22.30
CA GLU A 57 24.82 6.84 22.86
C GLU A 57 26.15 6.64 22.12
N ARG A 58 26.48 5.40 21.75
CA ARG A 58 27.71 5.10 20.97
C ARG A 58 27.63 5.65 19.55
N ILE A 59 26.47 5.61 18.89
CA ILE A 59 26.25 6.19 17.57
C ILE A 59 26.42 7.71 17.65
N ASP A 60 25.79 8.37 18.63
CA ASP A 60 25.92 9.81 18.83
C ASP A 60 27.38 10.23 19.15
N ALA A 61 28.12 9.41 19.85
CA ALA A 61 29.55 9.65 20.11
C ALA A 61 30.39 9.49 18.84
N CYS A 62 30.10 8.52 17.98
CA CYS A 62 30.77 8.33 16.69
C CYS A 62 30.45 9.46 15.71
N GLU A 63 29.20 9.95 15.68
CA GLU A 63 28.80 11.07 14.82
C GLU A 63 29.49 12.36 15.26
N ARG A 64 29.55 12.65 16.56
CA ARG A 64 30.30 13.81 17.08
C ARG A 64 31.80 13.74 16.74
N ALA A 65 32.42 12.58 16.89
CA ALA A 65 33.82 12.39 16.52
C ALA A 65 34.09 12.47 15.01
N ALA A 66 33.08 12.20 14.16
CA ALA A 66 33.15 12.38 12.72
C ALA A 66 32.99 13.86 12.33
N GLU A 67 32.07 14.57 12.98
CA GLU A 67 31.89 16.03 12.79
C GLU A 67 33.13 16.83 13.23
N GLU A 68 33.73 16.48 14.36
CA GLU A 68 34.97 17.09 14.85
C GLU A 68 36.15 16.85 13.89
N ARG A 69 36.26 15.67 13.27
CA ARG A 69 37.25 15.36 12.25
C ARG A 69 37.02 16.17 10.97
N SER A 70 35.77 16.27 10.51
CA SER A 70 35.41 17.05 9.33
C SER A 70 35.67 18.56 9.51
N LEU A 71 35.38 19.11 10.70
CA LEU A 71 35.72 20.48 11.08
C LEU A 71 37.24 20.71 11.14
N ALA A 72 37.99 19.77 11.67
CA ALA A 72 39.45 19.84 11.76
C ALA A 72 40.12 19.77 10.34
N GLU A 73 39.53 19.01 9.40
CA GLU A 73 39.96 19.00 7.99
C GLU A 73 39.59 20.28 7.26
N ALA A 74 38.40 20.82 7.49
CA ALA A 74 37.98 22.10 6.89
C ALA A 74 38.84 23.30 7.34
N VAL A 75 39.33 23.31 8.58
CA VAL A 75 40.23 24.33 9.14
C VAL A 75 41.66 24.18 8.60
N ARG A 76 42.06 23.00 8.15
CA ARG A 76 43.39 22.73 7.57
C ARG A 76 43.52 22.99 6.07
N ALA A 77 42.44 23.30 5.36
CA ALA A 77 42.48 23.61 3.95
C ALA A 77 43.01 25.06 3.75
N PRO A 78 44.21 25.29 3.18
CA PRO A 78 44.70 26.64 2.92
C PRO A 78 43.90 27.25 1.77
N ALA A 79 43.42 28.46 1.96
CA ALA A 79 42.88 29.33 0.90
C ALA A 79 43.97 29.59 -0.16
N GLY A 80 43.93 28.84 -1.25
CA GLY A 80 44.92 28.89 -2.34
C GLY A 80 44.30 29.27 -3.67
N VAL A 81 44.70 30.44 -4.13
CA VAL A 81 44.54 31.04 -5.47
C VAL A 81 44.84 30.05 -6.61
N PRO A 82 44.12 30.10 -7.75
CA PRO A 82 44.37 29.23 -8.90
C PRO A 82 45.65 29.60 -9.63
N ARG A 83 46.55 28.65 -9.83
CA ARG A 83 47.71 28.77 -10.73
C ARG A 83 47.66 27.73 -11.84
N VAL A 84 47.82 28.23 -13.04
CA VAL A 84 48.02 27.57 -14.33
C VAL A 84 49.34 26.77 -14.34
N PRO A 85 49.45 25.62 -15.06
CA PRO A 85 50.58 24.72 -14.95
C PRO A 85 51.82 25.16 -15.69
N SER A 86 52.98 25.01 -15.06
CA SER A 86 54.28 25.02 -15.72
C SER A 86 54.98 23.68 -15.49
N VAL A 87 55.41 23.08 -16.58
CA VAL A 87 56.20 21.83 -16.67
C VAL A 87 57.65 22.10 -16.31
N ALA A 88 58.19 21.40 -15.33
CA ALA A 88 59.62 21.09 -15.28
C ALA A 88 59.89 19.94 -14.30
N ALA A 89 60.64 18.97 -14.74
CA ALA A 89 61.06 17.76 -14.03
C ALA A 89 62.06 18.06 -12.89
N ALA A 90 61.91 17.36 -11.78
CA ALA A 90 62.97 17.16 -10.79
C ALA A 90 62.75 15.83 -10.05
N ASP A 91 63.84 15.09 -9.85
CA ASP A 91 63.98 13.75 -9.31
C ASP A 91 63.33 13.53 -7.92
N PRO A 92 62.85 12.31 -7.63
CA PRO A 92 62.25 12.02 -6.34
C PRO A 92 63.29 11.70 -5.25
N ALA A 93 63.21 12.45 -4.17
CA ALA A 93 63.93 12.10 -2.92
C ALA A 93 63.29 10.84 -2.28
N PRO A 94 64.03 10.03 -1.55
CA PRO A 94 63.55 8.73 -1.02
C PRO A 94 62.43 8.95 0.00
N ALA A 95 61.27 8.28 -0.26
CA ALA A 95 60.13 8.27 0.61
C ALA A 95 60.51 7.69 1.98
N ARG A 96 60.30 8.47 3.05
CA ARG A 96 60.28 7.94 4.41
C ARG A 96 59.14 6.92 4.51
N ALA A 97 59.47 5.70 5.03
CA ALA A 97 58.52 4.65 5.34
C ALA A 97 57.41 5.25 6.27
N GLY A 98 56.29 5.59 5.67
CA GLY A 98 55.08 6.00 6.40
C GLY A 98 54.57 4.79 7.13
N THR A 99 54.24 4.92 8.40
CA THR A 99 53.47 3.97 9.17
C THR A 99 52.21 3.59 8.36
N ALA A 100 52.14 2.34 7.96
CA ALA A 100 50.95 1.81 7.25
C ALA A 100 49.73 2.11 8.12
N GLY A 101 48.86 2.99 7.62
CA GLY A 101 47.54 3.16 8.24
C GLY A 101 46.80 1.82 8.30
N PRO A 102 45.84 1.68 9.19
CA PRO A 102 45.07 0.44 9.28
C PRO A 102 44.58 0.07 7.87
N ALA A 103 44.76 -1.21 7.50
CA ALA A 103 44.36 -1.72 6.22
C ALA A 103 42.90 -1.34 5.94
N PRO A 104 42.52 -0.94 4.72
CA PRO A 104 41.16 -0.59 4.41
C PRO A 104 40.26 -1.80 4.71
N PHE A 105 39.17 -1.55 5.43
CA PHE A 105 38.19 -2.57 5.83
C PHE A 105 37.60 -3.22 4.55
N ASP A 106 37.69 -4.58 4.46
CA ASP A 106 37.10 -5.37 3.38
C ASP A 106 35.76 -5.97 3.81
N PRO A 107 34.63 -5.54 3.22
CA PRO A 107 33.30 -6.11 3.52
C PRO A 107 33.22 -7.63 3.32
N ARG A 108 34.08 -8.24 2.48
CA ARG A 108 34.14 -9.69 2.26
C ARG A 108 34.56 -10.46 3.49
N GLU A 109 35.34 -9.86 4.36
CA GLU A 109 35.68 -10.49 5.66
C GLU A 109 34.43 -10.63 6.54
N LEU A 110 33.59 -9.59 6.61
CA LEU A 110 32.31 -9.69 7.32
C LEU A 110 31.41 -10.78 6.72
N LEU A 111 31.32 -10.86 5.41
CA LEU A 111 30.54 -11.90 4.76
C LEU A 111 31.06 -13.30 5.09
N ARG A 112 32.37 -13.49 5.13
CA ARG A 112 32.97 -14.76 5.48
C ARG A 112 32.62 -15.17 6.92
N GLU A 113 32.75 -14.26 7.89
CA GLU A 113 32.36 -14.49 9.28
C GLU A 113 30.87 -14.77 9.40
N TYR A 114 30.04 -14.07 8.63
CA TYR A 114 28.61 -14.30 8.59
C TYR A 114 28.28 -15.73 8.08
N VAL A 115 28.88 -16.16 6.98
CA VAL A 115 28.70 -17.52 6.44
C VAL A 115 29.17 -18.57 7.45
N LEU A 116 30.33 -18.37 8.10
CA LEU A 116 30.85 -19.26 9.13
C LEU A 116 29.92 -19.37 10.34
N SER A 117 29.15 -18.32 10.65
CA SER A 117 28.19 -18.36 11.76
C SER A 117 27.00 -19.31 11.53
N PHE A 118 26.82 -19.85 10.32
CA PHE A 118 25.87 -20.91 9.99
C PHE A 118 26.50 -22.30 9.99
N ALA A 119 27.82 -22.41 10.12
CA ALA A 119 28.46 -23.69 10.26
C ALA A 119 27.92 -24.43 11.52
N ASP A 120 27.93 -25.74 11.49
CA ASP A 120 27.49 -26.61 12.58
C ASP A 120 26.01 -26.40 13.01
N GLY A 121 25.16 -25.93 12.11
CA GLY A 121 23.72 -25.72 12.36
C GLY A 121 23.39 -24.46 13.15
N GLY A 122 24.30 -23.49 13.23
CA GLY A 122 24.06 -22.19 13.83
C GLY A 122 22.95 -21.40 13.10
N ALA A 123 22.25 -20.53 13.84
CA ALA A 123 21.18 -19.69 13.29
C ALA A 123 21.68 -18.41 12.60
N GLY A 124 23.01 -18.25 12.49
CA GLY A 124 23.62 -17.01 12.04
C GLY A 124 23.71 -15.95 13.14
N SER A 125 24.67 -15.05 13.00
CA SER A 125 24.83 -13.93 13.92
C SER A 125 24.06 -12.71 13.41
N GLU A 126 23.10 -12.20 14.21
CA GLU A 126 22.34 -10.99 13.88
C GLU A 126 23.27 -9.78 13.69
N PHE A 127 24.34 -9.69 14.46
CA PHE A 127 25.35 -8.63 14.29
C PHE A 127 25.98 -8.67 12.91
N PHE A 128 26.46 -9.85 12.46
CA PHE A 128 27.05 -9.99 11.13
C PHE A 128 26.00 -9.81 10.02
N ARG A 129 24.77 -10.27 10.25
CA ARG A 129 23.66 -10.04 9.32
C ARG A 129 23.43 -8.55 9.05
N MET A 130 23.34 -7.74 10.10
CA MET A 130 23.16 -6.28 9.96
C MET A 130 24.37 -5.63 9.30
N ALA A 131 25.60 -6.05 9.67
CA ALA A 131 26.81 -5.53 9.09
C ALA A 131 26.91 -5.87 7.58
N VAL A 132 26.62 -7.11 7.18
CA VAL A 132 26.62 -7.53 5.77
C VAL A 132 25.53 -6.79 4.98
N ALA A 133 24.32 -6.64 5.55
CA ALA A 133 23.23 -5.91 4.92
C ALA A 133 23.58 -4.44 4.63
N ALA A 134 24.38 -3.79 5.50
CA ALA A 134 24.86 -2.42 5.26
C ALA A 134 25.79 -2.31 4.03
N TYR A 135 26.45 -3.39 3.65
CA TYR A 135 27.35 -3.47 2.49
C TYR A 135 26.78 -4.32 1.35
N ALA A 136 25.48 -4.68 1.40
CA ALA A 136 24.86 -5.64 0.49
C ALA A 136 25.08 -5.27 -0.99
N TRP A 137 25.00 -3.98 -1.36
CA TRP A 137 25.27 -3.56 -2.72
C TRP A 137 26.72 -3.80 -3.17
N GLN A 138 27.69 -3.61 -2.28
CA GLN A 138 29.11 -3.88 -2.59
C GLN A 138 29.39 -5.38 -2.70
N LEU A 139 28.69 -6.18 -1.91
CA LEU A 139 28.78 -7.65 -1.84
C LEU A 139 27.79 -8.38 -2.77
N ARG A 140 27.09 -7.64 -3.66
CA ARG A 140 25.97 -8.21 -4.42
C ARG A 140 26.30 -9.47 -5.20
N ARG A 141 27.49 -9.56 -5.79
CA ARG A 141 27.90 -10.75 -6.56
C ARG A 141 28.09 -11.98 -5.69
N GLU A 142 28.69 -11.80 -4.54
CA GLU A 142 28.91 -12.84 -3.55
C GLU A 142 27.57 -13.30 -2.96
N LEU A 143 26.68 -12.36 -2.63
CA LEU A 143 25.33 -12.68 -2.13
C LEU A 143 24.48 -13.39 -3.20
N GLN A 144 24.53 -12.97 -4.46
CA GLN A 144 23.88 -13.66 -5.58
C GLN A 144 24.40 -15.10 -5.74
N ALA A 145 25.72 -15.30 -5.61
CA ALA A 145 26.31 -16.64 -5.67
C ALA A 145 25.83 -17.53 -4.52
N ILE A 146 25.78 -17.02 -3.29
CA ILE A 146 25.29 -17.76 -2.11
C ILE A 146 23.84 -18.18 -2.30
N VAL A 147 22.96 -17.30 -2.79
CA VAL A 147 21.54 -17.58 -2.87
C VAL A 147 21.18 -18.68 -3.86
N VAL A 148 21.95 -18.82 -4.96
CA VAL A 148 21.73 -19.86 -5.97
C VAL A 148 22.44 -21.18 -5.65
N ASP A 149 23.47 -21.13 -4.82
CA ASP A 149 24.27 -22.30 -4.44
C ASP A 149 23.48 -23.22 -3.50
N ARG A 150 23.15 -24.42 -3.96
CA ARG A 150 22.36 -25.42 -3.22
C ARG A 150 23.14 -26.11 -2.10
N GLU A 151 24.45 -26.00 -2.09
CA GLU A 151 25.31 -26.54 -1.03
C GLU A 151 25.31 -25.65 0.22
N GLN A 152 24.87 -24.38 0.09
CA GLN A 152 24.74 -23.49 1.22
C GLN A 152 23.52 -23.83 2.08
N PRO A 153 23.60 -23.65 3.42
CA PRO A 153 22.46 -23.87 4.31
C PRO A 153 21.24 -23.03 3.90
N ASP A 154 20.06 -23.66 3.87
CA ASP A 154 18.81 -22.97 3.50
C ASP A 154 18.52 -21.74 4.37
N ALA A 155 18.84 -21.80 5.67
CA ALA A 155 18.71 -20.67 6.59
C ALA A 155 19.58 -19.46 6.18
N LEU A 156 20.83 -19.70 5.74
CA LEU A 156 21.70 -18.65 5.21
C LEU A 156 21.13 -18.07 3.92
N ARG A 157 20.77 -18.94 2.98
CA ARG A 157 20.21 -18.53 1.68
C ARG A 157 18.94 -17.69 1.85
N LEU A 158 18.04 -18.07 2.78
CA LEU A 158 16.83 -17.33 3.08
C LEU A 158 17.11 -15.91 3.60
N GLN A 159 18.09 -15.78 4.50
CA GLN A 159 18.49 -14.47 4.99
C GLN A 159 19.15 -13.60 3.91
N VAL A 160 19.93 -14.21 3.01
CA VAL A 160 20.53 -13.51 1.87
C VAL A 160 19.47 -13.03 0.90
N ILE A 161 18.40 -13.82 0.63
CA ILE A 161 17.24 -13.35 -0.15
C ILE A 161 16.68 -12.06 0.47
N GLY A 162 16.48 -12.01 1.79
CA GLY A 162 16.01 -10.82 2.49
C GLY A 162 16.97 -9.61 2.43
N MET A 163 18.27 -9.82 2.18
CA MET A 163 19.21 -8.72 1.91
C MET A 163 19.13 -8.22 0.48
N LEU A 164 18.89 -9.10 -0.48
CA LEU A 164 18.83 -8.80 -1.92
C LEU A 164 17.49 -8.18 -2.34
N ASP A 165 16.45 -8.23 -1.53
CA ASP A 165 15.13 -7.68 -1.84
C ASP A 165 14.97 -6.19 -1.48
N GLY A 166 16.02 -5.55 -1.00
CA GLY A 166 16.05 -4.14 -0.63
C GLY A 166 15.97 -3.20 -1.84
N GLY A 167 15.49 -1.99 -1.61
CA GLY A 167 15.29 -0.99 -2.66
C GLY A 167 16.55 -0.60 -3.46
N SER A 168 17.75 -0.84 -2.92
CA SER A 168 19.03 -0.64 -3.63
C SER A 168 19.25 -1.62 -4.79
N PHE A 169 18.51 -2.73 -4.83
CA PHE A 169 18.55 -3.75 -5.89
C PHE A 169 17.44 -3.61 -6.92
N ARG A 170 16.61 -2.57 -6.81
CA ARG A 170 15.49 -2.38 -7.75
C ARG A 170 16.01 -2.28 -9.19
N GLY A 171 15.54 -3.17 -10.05
CA GLY A 171 15.93 -3.24 -11.46
C GLY A 171 17.33 -3.85 -11.72
N ASP A 172 18.04 -4.36 -10.69
CA ASP A 172 19.32 -5.03 -10.90
C ASP A 172 19.09 -6.40 -11.55
N ALA A 173 19.40 -6.51 -12.83
CA ALA A 173 19.10 -7.69 -13.65
C ALA A 173 19.73 -8.97 -13.08
N ALA A 174 20.96 -8.91 -12.58
CA ALA A 174 21.65 -10.08 -12.03
C ALA A 174 20.99 -10.57 -10.72
N THR A 175 20.51 -9.66 -9.87
CA THR A 175 19.75 -10.03 -8.67
C THR A 175 18.39 -10.62 -9.04
N ILE A 176 17.69 -10.03 -10.01
CA ILE A 176 16.43 -10.57 -10.53
C ILE A 176 16.64 -11.99 -11.08
N ASP A 177 17.67 -12.21 -11.90
CA ASP A 177 17.98 -13.53 -12.46
C ASP A 177 18.31 -14.55 -11.36
N ALA A 178 19.08 -14.17 -10.34
CA ALA A 178 19.38 -15.03 -9.20
C ALA A 178 18.12 -15.43 -8.41
N LEU A 179 17.23 -14.48 -8.12
CA LEU A 179 15.96 -14.77 -7.44
C LEU A 179 15.00 -15.60 -8.31
N LEU A 180 14.96 -15.39 -9.62
CA LEU A 180 14.20 -16.23 -10.54
C LEU A 180 14.74 -17.68 -10.58
N GLU A 181 16.05 -17.86 -10.51
CA GLU A 181 16.66 -19.19 -10.40
C GLU A 181 16.24 -19.89 -9.10
N VAL A 182 16.24 -19.18 -7.97
CA VAL A 182 15.73 -19.72 -6.71
C VAL A 182 14.26 -20.09 -6.80
N ALA A 183 13.42 -19.21 -7.38
CA ALA A 183 11.98 -19.47 -7.54
C ALA A 183 11.69 -20.73 -8.41
N ARG A 184 12.61 -21.12 -9.27
CA ARG A 184 12.53 -22.34 -10.10
C ARG A 184 13.02 -23.61 -9.40
N GLN A 185 13.69 -23.48 -8.26
CA GLN A 185 14.25 -24.63 -7.54
C GLN A 185 13.12 -25.47 -6.95
N LYS A 186 13.13 -26.78 -7.27
CA LYS A 186 12.16 -27.73 -6.67
C LYS A 186 12.64 -28.17 -5.30
N GLY A 187 11.71 -28.36 -4.39
CA GLY A 187 11.97 -28.91 -3.06
C GLY A 187 12.40 -27.88 -2.00
N TRP A 188 12.37 -26.59 -2.34
CA TRP A 188 12.63 -25.51 -1.39
C TRP A 188 11.57 -24.42 -1.50
N ASP A 189 10.34 -24.77 -1.05
CA ASP A 189 9.15 -23.91 -1.19
C ASP A 189 9.29 -22.59 -0.44
N GLU A 190 9.96 -22.59 0.72
CA GLU A 190 10.18 -21.38 1.51
C GLU A 190 11.09 -20.37 0.78
N GLY A 191 12.19 -20.87 0.21
CA GLY A 191 13.10 -20.05 -0.60
C GLY A 191 12.44 -19.54 -1.87
N ALA A 192 11.65 -20.39 -2.55
CA ALA A 192 10.89 -19.98 -3.73
C ALA A 192 9.87 -18.87 -3.39
N ALA A 193 9.13 -19.00 -2.28
CA ALA A 193 8.20 -17.99 -1.80
C ALA A 193 8.89 -16.67 -1.46
N ALA A 194 10.01 -16.72 -0.73
CA ALA A 194 10.81 -15.55 -0.38
C ALA A 194 11.38 -14.86 -1.64
N ALA A 195 11.88 -15.63 -2.60
CA ALA A 195 12.40 -15.10 -3.86
C ALA A 195 11.30 -14.41 -4.68
N LEU A 196 10.11 -15.01 -4.80
CA LEU A 196 8.96 -14.40 -5.48
C LEU A 196 8.52 -13.10 -4.81
N ALA A 197 8.44 -13.08 -3.48
CA ALA A 197 8.16 -11.87 -2.74
C ALA A 197 9.22 -10.78 -2.95
N GLY A 198 10.51 -11.16 -2.98
CA GLY A 198 11.62 -10.28 -3.32
C GLY A 198 11.49 -9.70 -4.73
N LEU A 199 11.20 -10.55 -5.72
CA LEU A 199 10.97 -10.12 -7.11
C LEU A 199 9.84 -9.10 -7.23
N GLY A 200 8.76 -9.25 -6.45
CA GLY A 200 7.68 -8.26 -6.40
C GLY A 200 8.12 -6.88 -5.90
N ARG A 201 9.15 -6.83 -5.03
CA ARG A 201 9.69 -5.57 -4.48
C ARG A 201 10.71 -4.87 -5.38
N ILE A 202 11.62 -5.65 -6.00
CA ILE A 202 12.75 -5.09 -6.75
C ILE A 202 12.61 -5.16 -8.27
N GLY A 203 11.67 -5.95 -8.78
CA GLY A 203 11.46 -6.17 -10.21
C GLY A 203 10.84 -4.99 -10.94
N ASP A 204 10.66 -5.20 -12.23
CA ASP A 204 10.05 -4.27 -13.19
C ASP A 204 9.01 -5.00 -14.06
N ARG A 205 8.49 -4.35 -15.10
CA ARG A 205 7.54 -4.96 -16.06
C ARG A 205 8.11 -6.19 -16.79
N ARG A 206 9.42 -6.25 -17.04
CA ARG A 206 10.06 -7.43 -17.64
C ARG A 206 10.08 -8.58 -16.65
N THR A 207 10.35 -8.29 -15.39
CA THR A 207 10.26 -9.26 -14.29
C THR A 207 8.85 -9.85 -14.20
N ALA A 208 7.80 -9.02 -14.33
CA ALA A 208 6.43 -9.50 -14.34
C ALA A 208 6.15 -10.50 -15.47
N GLN A 209 6.66 -10.27 -16.69
CA GLN A 209 6.53 -11.23 -17.80
C GLN A 209 7.19 -12.59 -17.46
N LEU A 210 8.38 -12.57 -16.86
CA LEU A 210 9.09 -13.79 -16.46
C LEU A 210 8.35 -14.56 -15.35
N ILE A 211 7.73 -13.85 -14.41
CA ILE A 211 6.88 -14.44 -13.37
C ILE A 211 5.58 -14.99 -13.97
N GLU A 212 4.94 -14.31 -14.93
CA GLU A 212 3.75 -14.81 -15.65
C GLU A 212 4.03 -16.15 -16.35
N GLU A 213 5.21 -16.28 -16.98
CA GLU A 213 5.63 -17.54 -17.62
C GLU A 213 5.96 -18.65 -16.61
N LEU A 214 6.46 -18.28 -15.44
CA LEU A 214 6.83 -19.21 -14.38
C LEU A 214 5.61 -19.70 -13.58
N ALA A 215 4.65 -18.84 -13.28
CA ALA A 215 3.55 -19.10 -12.36
C ALA A 215 2.79 -20.42 -12.65
N PRO A 216 2.44 -20.80 -13.89
CA PRO A 216 1.74 -22.06 -14.16
C PRO A 216 2.56 -23.32 -13.84
N ARG A 217 3.87 -23.19 -13.71
CA ARG A 217 4.80 -24.32 -13.46
C ARG A 217 5.09 -24.50 -11.96
N LEU A 218 4.64 -23.58 -11.13
CA LEU A 218 4.87 -23.64 -9.69
C LEU A 218 3.90 -24.60 -9.01
N HIS A 219 4.44 -25.47 -8.18
CA HIS A 219 3.73 -26.39 -7.33
C HIS A 219 4.36 -26.39 -5.92
N PRO A 220 3.58 -26.41 -4.86
CA PRO A 220 2.11 -26.49 -4.79
C PRO A 220 1.43 -25.14 -5.14
N LEU A 221 0.10 -25.12 -5.22
CA LEU A 221 -0.72 -23.92 -5.51
C LEU A 221 -0.32 -22.71 -4.64
N LYS A 222 0.09 -22.94 -3.40
CA LYS A 222 0.60 -21.88 -2.50
C LYS A 222 1.74 -21.06 -3.13
N LEU A 223 2.64 -21.65 -3.89
CA LEU A 223 3.72 -20.93 -4.57
C LEU A 223 3.18 -20.05 -5.71
N ARG A 224 2.12 -20.49 -6.40
CA ARG A 224 1.45 -19.65 -7.41
C ARG A 224 0.89 -18.38 -6.78
N HIS A 225 0.35 -18.45 -5.56
CA HIS A 225 -0.12 -17.24 -4.84
C HIS A 225 1.00 -16.21 -4.64
N PHE A 226 2.20 -16.62 -4.24
CA PHE A 226 3.34 -15.70 -4.13
C PHE A 226 3.73 -15.09 -5.48
N ALA A 227 3.64 -15.84 -6.57
CA ALA A 227 3.86 -15.32 -7.91
C ALA A 227 2.78 -14.29 -8.30
N TRP A 228 1.50 -14.54 -7.98
CA TRP A 228 0.39 -13.61 -8.25
C TRP A 228 0.48 -12.35 -7.39
N GLU A 229 0.90 -12.46 -6.13
CA GLU A 229 1.20 -11.29 -5.29
C GLU A 229 2.32 -10.44 -5.88
N ALA A 230 3.41 -11.08 -6.35
CA ALA A 230 4.50 -10.39 -7.03
C ALA A 230 4.01 -9.68 -8.31
N LEU A 231 3.18 -10.34 -9.13
CA LEU A 231 2.56 -9.73 -10.32
C LEU A 231 1.69 -8.52 -9.94
N THR A 232 0.90 -8.63 -8.87
CA THR A 232 0.09 -7.52 -8.37
C THR A 232 0.97 -6.33 -7.96
N ALA A 233 2.08 -6.60 -7.24
CA ALA A 233 3.01 -5.56 -6.81
C ALA A 233 3.72 -4.87 -7.98
N LEU A 234 4.05 -5.60 -9.04
CA LEU A 234 4.79 -5.09 -10.20
C LEU A 234 3.89 -4.34 -11.21
N LEU A 235 2.65 -4.78 -11.36
CA LEU A 235 1.75 -4.29 -12.40
C LEU A 235 0.66 -3.35 -11.88
N GLY A 236 0.34 -3.41 -10.58
CA GLY A 236 -0.71 -2.57 -9.99
C GLY A 236 -2.05 -2.77 -10.66
N ALA A 237 -2.64 -1.69 -11.16
CA ALA A 237 -3.93 -1.72 -11.86
C ALA A 237 -3.90 -2.49 -13.19
N ASP A 238 -2.73 -2.60 -13.84
CA ASP A 238 -2.55 -3.32 -15.11
C ASP A 238 -2.51 -4.86 -14.92
N ALA A 239 -2.58 -5.36 -13.69
CA ALA A 239 -2.44 -6.80 -13.38
C ALA A 239 -3.61 -7.65 -13.91
N ASP A 240 -4.82 -7.08 -14.02
CA ASP A 240 -6.03 -7.82 -14.40
C ASP A 240 -5.90 -8.50 -15.78
N ALA A 241 -5.29 -7.85 -16.76
CA ALA A 241 -5.04 -8.44 -18.07
C ALA A 241 -4.11 -9.67 -18.00
N THR A 242 -3.12 -9.63 -17.11
CA THR A 242 -2.22 -10.76 -16.87
C THR A 242 -2.97 -11.90 -16.16
N PHE A 243 -3.77 -11.58 -15.15
CA PHE A 243 -4.58 -12.59 -14.47
C PHE A 243 -5.64 -13.22 -15.36
N LEU A 244 -6.23 -12.47 -16.30
CA LEU A 244 -7.12 -13.03 -17.30
C LEU A 244 -6.38 -14.06 -18.18
N ARG A 245 -5.18 -13.75 -18.70
CA ARG A 245 -4.41 -14.71 -19.49
C ARG A 245 -4.01 -15.97 -18.71
N LEU A 246 -3.70 -15.82 -17.42
CA LEU A 246 -3.43 -16.96 -16.53
C LEU A 246 -4.70 -17.78 -16.29
N LEU A 247 -5.83 -17.13 -16.07
CA LEU A 247 -7.13 -17.78 -15.88
C LEU A 247 -7.54 -18.61 -17.10
N GLU A 248 -7.35 -18.09 -18.30
CA GLU A 248 -7.66 -18.77 -19.57
C GLU A 248 -6.80 -20.04 -19.80
N ARG A 249 -5.62 -20.13 -19.17
CA ARG A 249 -4.67 -21.26 -19.28
C ARG A 249 -4.77 -22.23 -18.11
N GLU A 250 -5.41 -21.82 -17.01
CA GLU A 250 -5.47 -22.63 -15.79
C GLU A 250 -6.48 -23.76 -15.93
N SER A 251 -6.01 -24.99 -15.76
CA SER A 251 -6.84 -26.19 -15.89
C SER A 251 -7.51 -26.60 -14.58
N GLU A 252 -6.89 -26.28 -13.42
CA GLU A 252 -7.38 -26.65 -12.11
C GLU A 252 -8.44 -25.66 -11.62
N VAL A 253 -9.60 -26.17 -11.17
CA VAL A 253 -10.69 -25.31 -10.69
C VAL A 253 -10.27 -24.45 -9.50
N ASP A 254 -9.49 -25.01 -8.57
CA ASP A 254 -8.99 -24.27 -7.40
C ASP A 254 -8.02 -23.14 -7.81
N GLY A 255 -7.21 -23.39 -8.85
CA GLY A 255 -6.34 -22.38 -9.44
C GLY A 255 -7.14 -21.25 -10.11
N ARG A 256 -8.21 -21.58 -10.85
CA ARG A 256 -9.10 -20.58 -11.47
C ARG A 256 -9.82 -19.72 -10.42
N ILE A 257 -10.35 -20.36 -9.38
CA ILE A 257 -11.01 -19.67 -8.24
C ILE A 257 -10.03 -18.69 -7.58
N ALA A 258 -8.81 -19.16 -7.30
CA ALA A 258 -7.79 -18.35 -6.67
C ALA A 258 -7.37 -17.16 -7.55
N LEU A 259 -7.17 -17.36 -8.87
CA LEU A 259 -6.85 -16.30 -9.84
C LEU A 259 -7.94 -15.22 -9.91
N LEU A 260 -9.21 -15.62 -9.88
CA LEU A 260 -10.33 -14.67 -9.91
C LEU A 260 -10.29 -13.69 -8.71
N ALA A 261 -9.74 -14.12 -7.58
CA ALA A 261 -9.59 -13.26 -6.41
C ALA A 261 -8.60 -12.10 -6.62
N TYR A 262 -7.66 -12.24 -7.54
CA TYR A 262 -6.67 -11.22 -7.89
C TYR A 262 -7.18 -10.22 -8.94
N ILE A 263 -8.26 -10.51 -9.65
CA ILE A 263 -8.87 -9.60 -10.63
C ILE A 263 -9.69 -8.56 -9.87
N ARG A 264 -9.22 -7.30 -9.89
CA ARG A 264 -9.75 -6.22 -9.04
C ARG A 264 -10.55 -5.16 -9.79
N GLY A 265 -10.52 -5.16 -11.13
CA GLY A 265 -11.23 -4.20 -11.98
C GLY A 265 -10.39 -2.98 -12.37
N GLY A 266 -9.07 -3.01 -12.17
CA GLY A 266 -8.15 -1.99 -12.67
C GLY A 266 -8.14 -1.92 -14.21
N ASP A 267 -8.20 -3.10 -14.86
CA ASP A 267 -8.55 -3.23 -16.27
C ASP A 267 -9.98 -3.77 -16.37
N ARG A 268 -10.93 -2.85 -16.66
CA ARG A 268 -12.36 -3.17 -16.73
C ARG A 268 -12.68 -4.26 -17.76
N ALA A 269 -12.06 -4.19 -18.94
CA ALA A 269 -12.35 -5.14 -20.03
C ALA A 269 -11.85 -6.55 -19.64
N ALA A 270 -10.65 -6.64 -19.07
CA ALA A 270 -10.11 -7.90 -18.60
C ALA A 270 -10.95 -8.48 -17.46
N ALA A 271 -11.35 -7.65 -16.49
CA ALA A 271 -12.21 -8.08 -15.39
C ALA A 271 -13.58 -8.58 -15.89
N LEU A 272 -14.25 -7.82 -16.76
CA LEU A 272 -15.54 -8.24 -17.35
C LEU A 272 -15.39 -9.59 -18.05
N ARG A 273 -14.36 -9.75 -18.88
CA ARG A 273 -14.10 -11.01 -19.60
C ARG A 273 -13.86 -12.18 -18.65
N ALA A 274 -13.13 -11.97 -17.55
CA ALA A 274 -12.90 -13.02 -16.57
C ALA A 274 -14.20 -13.49 -15.90
N TYR A 275 -15.11 -12.56 -15.56
CA TYR A 275 -16.41 -12.90 -14.99
C TYR A 275 -17.37 -13.53 -16.02
N GLU A 276 -17.30 -13.17 -17.30
CA GLU A 276 -17.98 -13.89 -18.37
C GLU A 276 -17.55 -15.35 -18.43
N LEU A 277 -16.23 -15.63 -18.40
CA LEU A 277 -15.70 -16.99 -18.38
C LEU A 277 -16.17 -17.73 -17.14
N ALA A 278 -16.02 -17.15 -15.97
CA ALA A 278 -16.42 -17.72 -14.68
C ALA A 278 -17.92 -18.06 -14.64
N SER A 279 -18.76 -17.26 -15.31
CA SER A 279 -20.22 -17.47 -15.38
C SER A 279 -20.65 -18.72 -16.16
N ARG A 280 -19.73 -19.31 -16.92
CA ARG A 280 -19.95 -20.52 -17.77
C ARG A 280 -19.12 -21.72 -17.33
N ASP A 281 -18.37 -21.56 -16.26
CA ASP A 281 -17.46 -22.55 -15.71
C ASP A 281 -18.18 -23.60 -14.84
N GLU A 282 -17.42 -24.46 -14.19
CA GLU A 282 -17.92 -25.44 -13.21
C GLU A 282 -18.59 -24.77 -12.01
N LEU A 283 -19.48 -25.49 -11.32
CA LEU A 283 -20.25 -24.96 -10.21
C LEU A 283 -19.41 -24.25 -9.12
N PRO A 284 -18.25 -24.81 -8.65
CA PRO A 284 -17.44 -24.11 -7.64
C PRO A 284 -16.97 -22.74 -8.09
N MET A 285 -16.55 -22.61 -9.35
CA MET A 285 -16.14 -21.35 -9.95
C MET A 285 -17.31 -20.37 -10.06
N ARG A 286 -18.49 -20.85 -10.50
CA ARG A 286 -19.70 -20.01 -10.57
C ARG A 286 -20.13 -19.50 -9.20
N LEU A 287 -20.06 -20.35 -8.16
CA LEU A 287 -20.37 -19.97 -6.79
C LEU A 287 -19.44 -18.86 -6.28
N GLU A 288 -18.13 -19.00 -6.51
CA GLU A 288 -17.16 -18.00 -6.07
C GLU A 288 -17.34 -16.66 -6.83
N ALA A 289 -17.46 -16.74 -8.15
CA ALA A 289 -17.62 -15.57 -8.99
C ALA A 289 -18.93 -14.81 -8.68
N SER A 290 -20.04 -15.53 -8.46
CA SER A 290 -21.33 -14.91 -8.12
C SER A 290 -21.30 -14.17 -6.78
N GLY A 291 -20.48 -14.61 -5.82
CA GLY A 291 -20.29 -13.93 -4.55
C GLY A 291 -19.38 -12.70 -4.62
N ARG A 292 -18.69 -12.49 -5.74
CA ARG A 292 -17.73 -11.38 -5.91
C ARG A 292 -18.15 -10.32 -6.93
N ILE A 293 -19.04 -10.67 -7.88
CA ILE A 293 -19.41 -9.79 -9.00
C ILE A 293 -20.14 -8.53 -8.52
N GLY A 294 -20.81 -8.58 -7.36
CA GLY A 294 -21.55 -7.45 -6.79
C GLY A 294 -20.71 -6.19 -6.52
N ARG A 295 -19.40 -6.37 -6.28
CA ARG A 295 -18.47 -5.25 -6.08
C ARG A 295 -18.27 -4.36 -7.31
N PHE A 296 -18.57 -4.86 -8.51
CA PHE A 296 -18.48 -4.11 -9.75
C PHE A 296 -19.85 -3.51 -10.08
N ARG A 297 -19.95 -2.19 -10.09
CA ARG A 297 -21.24 -1.45 -10.13
C ARG A 297 -21.52 -0.79 -11.46
N ASP A 298 -20.61 -0.89 -12.44
CA ASP A 298 -20.82 -0.34 -13.76
C ASP A 298 -21.85 -1.15 -14.57
N GLU A 299 -22.44 -0.49 -15.58
CA GLU A 299 -23.57 -1.04 -16.33
C GLU A 299 -23.27 -2.38 -17.02
N ASP A 300 -22.04 -2.63 -17.47
CA ASP A 300 -21.69 -3.87 -18.14
C ASP A 300 -21.69 -5.05 -17.18
N PHE A 301 -21.18 -4.86 -15.96
CA PHE A 301 -21.23 -5.90 -14.91
C PHE A 301 -22.67 -6.13 -14.43
N VAL A 302 -23.47 -5.08 -14.31
CA VAL A 302 -24.91 -5.21 -13.98
C VAL A 302 -25.63 -5.99 -15.09
N ALA A 303 -25.33 -5.69 -16.37
CA ALA A 303 -25.90 -6.41 -17.51
C ALA A 303 -25.47 -7.89 -17.51
N LEU A 304 -24.17 -8.17 -17.30
CA LEU A 304 -23.65 -9.53 -17.17
C LEU A 304 -24.32 -10.29 -16.03
N THR A 305 -24.48 -9.66 -14.85
CA THR A 305 -25.13 -10.29 -13.68
C THR A 305 -26.60 -10.65 -13.99
N ARG A 306 -27.35 -9.78 -14.67
CA ARG A 306 -28.72 -10.03 -15.09
C ARG A 306 -28.81 -11.16 -16.13
N GLU A 307 -27.95 -11.13 -17.15
CA GLU A 307 -27.87 -12.18 -18.16
C GLU A 307 -27.54 -13.52 -17.50
N TRP A 308 -26.52 -13.54 -16.63
CA TRP A 308 -26.15 -14.76 -15.91
C TRP A 308 -27.31 -15.30 -15.06
N LEU A 309 -27.95 -14.45 -14.25
CA LEU A 309 -29.11 -14.85 -13.43
C LEU A 309 -30.26 -15.44 -14.27
N SER A 310 -30.47 -14.95 -15.48
CA SER A 310 -31.54 -15.42 -16.37
C SER A 310 -31.36 -16.87 -16.86
N ARG A 311 -30.11 -17.33 -16.97
CA ARG A 311 -29.76 -18.68 -17.48
C ARG A 311 -29.26 -19.63 -16.40
N GLU A 312 -28.98 -19.14 -15.17
CA GLU A 312 -28.45 -19.96 -14.08
C GLU A 312 -29.52 -20.89 -13.54
N VAL A 313 -29.13 -22.14 -13.32
CA VAL A 313 -30.05 -23.21 -12.80
C VAL A 313 -29.78 -23.54 -11.35
N ASP A 314 -28.57 -23.32 -10.83
CA ASP A 314 -28.22 -23.58 -9.44
C ASP A 314 -28.79 -22.49 -8.53
N GLU A 315 -29.58 -22.89 -7.53
CA GLU A 315 -30.32 -21.94 -6.70
C GLU A 315 -29.38 -21.14 -5.75
N ASN A 316 -28.25 -21.72 -5.33
CA ASN A 316 -27.30 -21.01 -4.49
C ASN A 316 -26.56 -19.90 -5.31
N VAL A 317 -26.20 -20.19 -6.57
CA VAL A 317 -25.64 -19.21 -7.49
C VAL A 317 -26.67 -18.11 -7.78
N ARG A 318 -27.95 -18.49 -8.04
CA ARG A 318 -29.06 -17.55 -8.26
C ARG A 318 -29.25 -16.60 -7.06
N ALA A 319 -29.22 -17.16 -5.84
CA ALA A 319 -29.36 -16.35 -4.62
C ALA A 319 -28.23 -15.31 -4.49
N ARG A 320 -26.99 -15.73 -4.75
CA ARG A 320 -25.82 -14.82 -4.74
C ARG A 320 -25.91 -13.76 -5.83
N LEU A 321 -26.36 -14.11 -7.04
CA LEU A 321 -26.54 -13.14 -8.12
C LEU A 321 -27.63 -12.10 -7.82
N ARG A 322 -28.72 -12.51 -7.15
CA ARG A 322 -29.74 -11.56 -6.68
C ARG A 322 -29.15 -10.60 -5.66
N ALA A 323 -28.41 -11.11 -4.67
CA ALA A 323 -27.71 -10.27 -3.71
C ALA A 323 -26.69 -9.33 -4.39
N ALA A 324 -25.93 -9.84 -5.37
CA ALA A 324 -24.99 -9.04 -6.15
C ALA A 324 -25.70 -7.90 -6.92
N LEU A 325 -26.86 -8.17 -7.51
CA LEU A 325 -27.66 -7.11 -8.19
C LEU A 325 -28.16 -6.07 -7.18
N ASP A 326 -28.49 -6.46 -5.96
CA ASP A 326 -28.90 -5.50 -4.93
C ASP A 326 -27.69 -4.68 -4.43
N GLU A 327 -26.53 -5.29 -4.26
CA GLU A 327 -25.26 -4.60 -3.97
C GLU A 327 -24.86 -3.61 -5.10
N GLN A 328 -24.99 -4.03 -6.35
CA GLN A 328 -24.70 -3.20 -7.53
C GLN A 328 -25.60 -1.97 -7.66
N LYS A 329 -26.79 -1.99 -7.09
CA LYS A 329 -27.71 -0.83 -7.05
C LYS A 329 -27.37 0.17 -5.95
N GLN A 330 -26.65 -0.26 -4.92
CA GLN A 330 -26.27 0.61 -3.80
C GLN A 330 -25.12 1.52 -4.26
N LEU A 331 -25.23 2.80 -3.96
CA LEU A 331 -24.11 3.72 -4.13
C LEU A 331 -22.97 3.35 -3.15
N PRO A 332 -21.69 3.42 -3.57
CA PRO A 332 -20.60 3.24 -2.62
C PRO A 332 -20.69 4.23 -1.48
N ALA A 333 -20.45 3.78 -0.26
CA ALA A 333 -20.36 4.68 0.89
C ALA A 333 -19.28 5.73 0.66
N TRP A 334 -19.53 6.96 1.10
CA TRP A 334 -18.67 8.16 0.97
C TRP A 334 -18.24 8.50 -0.48
N HIS A 335 -18.94 7.99 -1.47
CA HIS A 335 -18.72 8.33 -2.87
C HIS A 335 -19.29 9.72 -3.20
N GLU A 336 -18.70 10.45 -4.17
CA GLU A 336 -19.19 11.77 -4.56
C GLU A 336 -20.66 11.77 -5.00
N THR A 337 -21.14 10.66 -5.56
CA THR A 337 -22.56 10.54 -5.95
C THR A 337 -23.52 10.46 -4.77
N GLN A 338 -23.03 10.19 -3.56
CA GLN A 338 -23.86 10.27 -2.35
C GLN A 338 -24.34 11.70 -2.09
N ALA A 339 -23.58 12.72 -2.51
CA ALA A 339 -24.00 14.11 -2.42
C ALA A 339 -25.05 14.53 -3.48
N CYS A 340 -25.57 13.58 -4.28
CA CYS A 340 -26.65 13.82 -5.24
C CYS A 340 -28.02 13.54 -4.63
N GLY A 341 -29.00 14.37 -4.98
CA GLY A 341 -30.35 14.25 -4.42
C GLY A 341 -30.53 15.08 -3.14
N ALA A 342 -31.67 14.89 -2.49
CA ALA A 342 -31.98 15.52 -1.21
C ALA A 342 -31.18 14.87 -0.07
N PRO A 343 -30.93 15.57 1.05
CA PRO A 343 -30.25 15.04 2.21
C PRO A 343 -30.90 13.73 2.69
N ASN A 344 -30.06 12.71 2.97
CA ASN A 344 -30.53 11.38 3.36
C ASN A 344 -29.70 10.75 4.50
N VAL A 345 -28.76 11.47 5.08
CA VAL A 345 -28.03 11.08 6.30
C VAL A 345 -29.00 11.08 7.48
N GLU A 346 -29.03 9.99 8.24
CA GLU A 346 -29.95 9.87 9.40
C GLU A 346 -29.54 10.77 10.57
N ARG A 347 -28.24 10.98 10.76
CA ARG A 347 -27.66 11.75 11.86
C ARG A 347 -26.57 12.69 11.37
N VAL A 348 -26.83 13.97 11.39
CA VAL A 348 -25.90 15.00 10.90
C VAL A 348 -24.59 15.14 11.72
N ASP A 349 -24.52 14.55 12.92
CA ASP A 349 -23.36 14.57 13.81
C ASP A 349 -22.54 13.26 13.75
N ALA A 350 -22.91 12.33 12.88
CA ALA A 350 -22.29 11.03 12.77
C ALA A 350 -21.57 10.85 11.42
N ASP A 351 -20.56 9.99 11.42
CA ASP A 351 -19.94 9.45 10.22
C ASP A 351 -20.96 8.50 9.55
N ASP A 352 -21.43 8.86 8.36
CA ASP A 352 -22.47 8.13 7.64
C ASP A 352 -22.12 8.01 6.16
N GLY A 353 -22.02 6.76 5.67
CA GLY A 353 -21.68 6.44 4.30
C GLY A 353 -22.59 6.99 3.20
N HIS A 354 -23.72 7.66 3.57
CA HIS A 354 -24.62 8.35 2.64
C HIS A 354 -24.17 9.79 2.30
N ALA A 355 -22.99 10.20 2.77
CA ALA A 355 -22.36 11.46 2.41
C ALA A 355 -21.10 11.25 1.57
N TRP A 356 -20.59 12.28 0.89
CA TRP A 356 -19.26 12.27 0.30
C TRP A 356 -18.22 12.65 1.35
N ALA A 357 -17.09 11.94 1.36
CA ALA A 357 -15.90 12.28 2.13
C ALA A 357 -14.64 12.21 1.25
N SER A 358 -13.65 13.08 1.54
CA SER A 358 -12.35 13.08 0.88
C SER A 358 -11.52 11.82 1.21
N ALA A 359 -10.49 11.53 0.41
CA ALA A 359 -9.63 10.35 0.62
C ALA A 359 -8.91 10.35 1.97
N GLN A 360 -8.59 11.53 2.50
CA GLN A 360 -7.85 11.72 3.75
C GLN A 360 -8.50 12.82 4.59
N PRO A 361 -8.44 12.72 5.93
CA PRO A 361 -9.07 13.71 6.82
C PRO A 361 -8.36 15.07 6.83
N ASP A 362 -7.10 15.15 6.42
CA ASP A 362 -6.22 16.30 6.54
C ASP A 362 -5.36 16.56 5.28
N ALA A 363 -5.81 16.10 4.10
CA ALA A 363 -5.08 16.24 2.83
C ALA A 363 -4.89 17.69 2.38
N GLY A 364 -5.68 18.62 2.90
CA GLY A 364 -5.63 20.02 2.54
C GLY A 364 -6.83 20.43 1.69
N ARG A 365 -6.58 21.04 0.51
CA ARG A 365 -7.67 21.47 -0.36
C ARG A 365 -8.25 20.31 -1.15
N GLU A 366 -9.53 20.07 -0.92
CA GLU A 366 -10.36 19.13 -1.64
C GLU A 366 -11.57 19.86 -2.26
N TRP A 367 -12.14 19.31 -3.32
CA TRP A 367 -13.31 19.89 -3.96
C TRP A 367 -14.33 18.82 -4.36
N LEU A 368 -15.60 19.22 -4.30
CA LEU A 368 -16.75 18.49 -4.81
C LEU A 368 -17.45 19.35 -5.86
N GLU A 369 -17.55 18.85 -7.08
CA GLU A 369 -18.24 19.51 -8.19
C GLU A 369 -19.54 18.76 -8.52
N LEU A 370 -20.65 19.49 -8.50
CA LEU A 370 -21.99 18.95 -8.61
C LEU A 370 -22.68 19.52 -9.84
N SER A 371 -23.43 18.70 -10.56
CA SER A 371 -24.18 19.05 -11.76
C SER A 371 -25.67 19.20 -11.46
N TYR A 372 -26.32 20.16 -12.11
CA TYR A 372 -27.73 20.47 -11.90
C TYR A 372 -28.50 20.59 -13.22
N ALA A 373 -29.81 20.41 -13.17
CA ALA A 373 -30.69 20.98 -14.20
C ALA A 373 -30.51 22.51 -14.24
N PRO A 374 -30.37 23.14 -15.43
CA PRO A 374 -30.08 24.56 -15.53
C PRO A 374 -31.13 25.42 -14.83
N LEU A 375 -30.73 26.35 -13.93
CA LEU A 375 -31.60 27.33 -13.31
C LEU A 375 -30.81 28.60 -12.91
N ARG A 376 -31.46 29.77 -12.90
CA ARG A 376 -30.85 30.97 -12.35
C ARG A 376 -30.87 30.89 -10.83
N ALA A 377 -29.73 31.16 -10.21
CA ALA A 377 -29.53 30.94 -8.80
C ALA A 377 -29.11 32.21 -8.04
N ASP A 378 -29.47 32.28 -6.78
CA ASP A 378 -29.01 33.28 -5.83
C ASP A 378 -28.61 32.67 -4.48
N ARG A 379 -28.66 31.34 -4.38
CA ARG A 379 -28.33 30.63 -3.15
C ARG A 379 -27.83 29.22 -3.43
N VAL A 380 -26.80 28.83 -2.67
CA VAL A 380 -26.34 27.44 -2.52
C VAL A 380 -26.47 27.06 -1.05
N THR A 381 -27.07 25.91 -0.76
CA THR A 381 -27.17 25.37 0.60
C THR A 381 -26.44 24.06 0.65
N ILE A 382 -25.39 23.97 1.45
CA ILE A 382 -24.53 22.81 1.63
C ILE A 382 -24.96 22.10 2.91
N HIS A 383 -25.32 20.84 2.83
CA HIS A 383 -25.66 20.00 3.98
C HIS A 383 -24.41 19.26 4.41
N GLU A 384 -23.75 19.77 5.44
CA GLU A 384 -22.57 19.19 6.03
C GLU A 384 -22.93 18.21 7.15
N THR A 385 -22.16 17.15 7.27
CA THR A 385 -22.29 16.11 8.29
C THR A 385 -20.92 15.72 8.84
N CYS A 386 -20.87 14.92 9.88
CA CYS A 386 -19.67 14.50 10.60
C CYS A 386 -18.86 15.70 11.12
N THR A 387 -17.76 16.10 10.48
CA THR A 387 -16.98 17.28 10.86
C THR A 387 -17.28 18.46 9.93
N THR A 388 -17.91 19.50 10.45
CA THR A 388 -18.42 20.64 9.69
C THR A 388 -17.50 21.85 9.75
N GLY A 389 -17.68 22.83 8.85
CA GLY A 389 -16.97 24.10 8.86
C GLY A 389 -15.60 24.07 8.18
N ALA A 390 -15.37 23.13 7.27
CA ALA A 390 -14.15 23.05 6.45
C ALA A 390 -14.26 23.82 5.13
N GLY A 391 -15.45 24.32 4.77
CA GLY A 391 -15.71 25.09 3.57
C GLY A 391 -14.81 26.34 3.46
N VAL A 392 -14.26 26.60 2.27
CA VAL A 392 -13.41 27.78 2.01
C VAL A 392 -13.83 28.54 0.76
N ALA A 393 -14.53 27.93 -0.18
CA ALA A 393 -15.06 28.61 -1.35
C ALA A 393 -16.24 27.86 -1.96
N VAL A 394 -17.15 28.63 -2.57
CA VAL A 394 -18.24 28.14 -3.40
C VAL A 394 -18.18 28.86 -4.75
N GLU A 395 -18.20 28.09 -5.82
CA GLU A 395 -18.18 28.59 -7.20
C GLU A 395 -19.39 28.03 -7.96
N VAL A 396 -19.93 28.81 -8.88
CA VAL A 396 -20.99 28.40 -9.79
C VAL A 396 -20.53 28.49 -11.23
N LEU A 397 -20.93 27.55 -12.06
CA LEU A 397 -20.68 27.58 -13.51
C LEU A 397 -21.91 28.12 -14.21
N GLU A 398 -21.83 29.38 -14.66
CA GLU A 398 -22.88 30.03 -15.45
C GLU A 398 -22.73 29.72 -16.94
N ALA A 399 -23.82 29.39 -17.60
CA ALA A 399 -23.81 29.15 -19.05
C ALA A 399 -23.22 30.36 -19.78
N ARG A 400 -22.19 30.13 -20.62
CA ARG A 400 -21.46 31.14 -21.41
C ARG A 400 -20.57 32.11 -20.64
N ALA A 401 -20.66 32.22 -19.30
CA ALA A 401 -19.83 33.11 -18.49
C ALA A 401 -18.65 32.40 -17.80
N GLY A 402 -18.74 31.07 -17.66
CA GLY A 402 -17.71 30.28 -16.99
C GLY A 402 -17.88 30.24 -15.46
N TRP A 403 -16.85 29.81 -14.79
CA TRP A 403 -16.84 29.70 -13.33
C TRP A 403 -16.79 31.09 -12.65
N ARG A 404 -17.64 31.28 -11.65
CA ARG A 404 -17.68 32.48 -10.81
C ARG A 404 -17.68 32.09 -9.34
N THR A 405 -16.72 32.59 -8.58
CA THR A 405 -16.74 32.48 -7.10
C THR A 405 -17.87 33.32 -6.54
N VAL A 406 -18.82 32.69 -5.85
CA VAL A 406 -19.97 33.36 -5.21
C VAL A 406 -19.76 33.55 -3.73
N TRP A 407 -18.83 32.77 -3.16
CA TRP A 407 -18.43 32.93 -1.77
C TRP A 407 -17.00 32.41 -1.56
N SER A 408 -16.28 33.09 -0.66
CA SER A 408 -15.00 32.60 -0.12
C SER A 408 -14.80 33.13 1.28
N GLY A 409 -14.32 32.32 2.20
CA GLY A 409 -14.15 32.71 3.58
C GLY A 409 -13.93 31.52 4.52
N GLU A 410 -14.38 31.70 5.76
CA GLU A 410 -14.44 30.63 6.74
C GLU A 410 -15.92 30.23 6.92
N ASP A 411 -16.15 28.94 6.79
CA ASP A 411 -17.43 28.33 7.04
C ASP A 411 -17.74 28.40 8.53
N PRO A 412 -18.86 29.09 8.94
CA PRO A 412 -19.20 29.28 10.34
C PRO A 412 -19.87 28.06 10.97
N THR A 413 -20.13 27.00 10.22
CA THR A 413 -20.85 25.82 10.70
C THR A 413 -20.06 25.12 11.81
N SER A 414 -20.67 25.01 13.00
CA SER A 414 -20.03 24.45 14.20
C SER A 414 -20.63 23.11 14.66
N ALA A 415 -21.79 22.74 14.12
CA ALA A 415 -22.50 21.50 14.37
C ALA A 415 -23.19 21.09 13.07
N GLY A 416 -23.39 19.81 12.81
CA GLY A 416 -24.01 19.34 11.58
C GLY A 416 -25.25 20.11 11.17
N GLY A 417 -25.39 20.34 9.86
CA GLY A 417 -26.54 21.07 9.32
C GLY A 417 -26.23 21.87 8.06
N PRO A 418 -27.18 22.71 7.60
CA PRO A 418 -27.02 23.45 6.35
C PRO A 418 -26.13 24.69 6.53
N PHE A 419 -25.16 24.84 5.66
CA PHE A 419 -24.42 26.07 5.41
C PHE A 419 -25.00 26.79 4.19
N GLU A 420 -25.58 27.97 4.39
CA GLU A 420 -26.24 28.73 3.32
C GLU A 420 -25.36 29.86 2.81
N VAL A 421 -25.09 29.86 1.51
CA VAL A 421 -24.37 30.90 0.77
C VAL A 421 -25.34 31.67 -0.11
N ARG A 422 -25.56 32.98 0.19
CA ARG A 422 -26.39 33.88 -0.61
C ARG A 422 -25.54 34.80 -1.47
N PHE A 423 -25.99 35.04 -2.70
CA PHE A 423 -25.31 35.92 -3.65
C PHE A 423 -26.30 36.63 -4.57
N ALA A 424 -25.83 37.59 -5.37
CA ALA A 424 -26.69 38.23 -6.36
C ALA A 424 -27.15 37.20 -7.41
N THR A 425 -28.45 37.23 -7.73
CA THR A 425 -29.03 36.31 -8.73
C THR A 425 -28.18 36.29 -10.01
N THR A 426 -27.87 35.09 -10.48
CA THR A 426 -27.08 34.91 -11.69
C THR A 426 -27.80 35.46 -12.92
N ALA A 427 -27.01 36.04 -13.83
CA ALA A 427 -27.56 36.57 -15.08
C ALA A 427 -27.92 35.43 -16.07
N ALA A 428 -27.20 34.36 -16.00
CA ALA A 428 -27.40 33.13 -16.79
C ALA A 428 -27.73 31.93 -15.90
N GLU A 429 -28.19 30.86 -16.49
CA GLU A 429 -28.44 29.60 -15.81
C GLU A 429 -27.13 28.98 -15.30
N VAL A 430 -27.17 28.47 -14.09
CA VAL A 430 -26.12 27.69 -13.43
C VAL A 430 -26.36 26.23 -13.76
N THR A 431 -25.29 25.55 -14.17
CA THR A 431 -25.31 24.12 -14.48
C THR A 431 -24.44 23.28 -13.54
N LYS A 432 -23.50 23.94 -12.84
CA LYS A 432 -22.64 23.28 -11.85
C LYS A 432 -22.33 24.17 -10.65
N VAL A 433 -22.12 23.54 -9.52
CA VAL A 433 -21.60 24.15 -8.30
C VAL A 433 -20.32 23.40 -7.92
N ARG A 434 -19.28 24.13 -7.51
CA ARG A 434 -18.09 23.55 -6.88
C ARG A 434 -17.96 24.05 -5.46
N VAL A 435 -17.90 23.12 -4.52
CA VAL A 435 -17.61 23.37 -3.11
C VAL A 435 -16.16 23.00 -2.87
N THR A 436 -15.35 23.92 -2.35
CA THR A 436 -13.96 23.68 -1.98
C THR A 436 -13.83 23.66 -0.47
N LEU A 437 -13.21 22.61 0.06
CA LEU A 437 -12.89 22.43 1.48
C LEU A 437 -11.38 22.61 1.72
N ASP A 438 -11.00 23.05 2.93
CA ASP A 438 -9.64 22.84 3.46
C ASP A 438 -9.75 21.92 4.68
N THR A 439 -9.55 20.63 4.45
CA THR A 439 -9.75 19.59 5.45
C THR A 439 -8.79 19.69 6.65
N ARG A 440 -7.67 20.44 6.53
CA ARG A 440 -6.75 20.70 7.66
C ARG A 440 -7.31 21.67 8.71
N LYS A 441 -8.38 22.38 8.39
CA LYS A 441 -9.01 23.33 9.33
C LYS A 441 -9.76 22.66 10.47
N LYS A 442 -10.16 21.41 10.26
CA LYS A 442 -10.93 20.62 11.21
C LYS A 442 -10.29 19.26 11.40
N SER A 443 -10.35 18.72 12.60
CA SER A 443 -9.87 17.36 12.89
C SER A 443 -10.98 16.36 12.55
N GLY A 444 -10.69 15.36 11.74
CA GLY A 444 -11.62 14.34 11.26
C GLY A 444 -12.05 14.55 9.81
N TRP A 445 -12.89 13.65 9.31
CA TRP A 445 -13.42 13.76 7.95
C TRP A 445 -14.51 14.81 7.86
N SER A 446 -14.37 15.71 6.90
CA SER A 446 -15.45 16.63 6.51
C SER A 446 -16.29 15.96 5.45
N GLU A 447 -17.60 15.88 5.69
CA GLU A 447 -18.54 15.16 4.84
C GLU A 447 -19.62 16.09 4.30
N ILE A 448 -20.04 15.86 3.05
CA ILE A 448 -21.16 16.59 2.41
C ILE A 448 -22.21 15.56 2.01
N ASP A 449 -23.40 15.67 2.63
CA ASP A 449 -24.56 14.84 2.35
C ASP A 449 -25.31 15.29 1.10
N ALA A 450 -25.55 16.60 0.95
CA ALA A 450 -26.24 17.14 -0.22
C ALA A 450 -25.90 18.61 -0.45
N VAL A 451 -26.13 19.09 -1.69
CA VAL A 451 -26.03 20.51 -2.01
C VAL A 451 -27.27 20.93 -2.82
N GLU A 452 -28.01 21.90 -2.28
CA GLU A 452 -29.16 22.51 -2.95
C GLU A 452 -28.71 23.76 -3.70
N LEU A 453 -29.16 23.91 -4.94
CA LEU A 453 -29.04 25.12 -5.74
C LEU A 453 -30.45 25.75 -5.83
N SER A 454 -30.62 27.03 -5.47
CA SER A 454 -31.91 27.68 -5.49
C SER A 454 -31.85 29.14 -5.96
N GLY A 455 -32.98 29.65 -6.45
CA GLY A 455 -33.12 30.98 -6.98
C GLY A 455 -34.56 31.30 -7.37
N PRO A 456 -34.79 32.40 -8.13
CA PRO A 456 -36.12 32.83 -8.51
C PRO A 456 -36.87 31.81 -9.38
N ASP A 457 -36.17 30.97 -10.12
CA ASP A 457 -36.76 29.99 -11.03
C ASP A 457 -37.09 28.66 -10.35
N GLY A 458 -36.78 28.52 -9.04
CA GLY A 458 -37.02 27.32 -8.25
C GLY A 458 -35.79 26.81 -7.50
N ARG A 459 -35.79 25.55 -7.18
CA ARG A 459 -34.69 24.86 -6.50
C ARG A 459 -34.42 23.49 -7.15
N GLY A 460 -33.18 23.03 -7.04
CA GLY A 460 -32.79 21.72 -7.52
C GLY A 460 -31.70 21.11 -6.66
N TRP A 461 -31.74 19.79 -6.57
CA TRP A 461 -30.66 18.98 -6.02
C TRP A 461 -29.71 18.56 -7.12
N ALA A 462 -28.46 18.28 -6.75
CA ALA A 462 -27.48 17.74 -7.69
C ALA A 462 -27.96 16.42 -8.33
N ILE A 463 -27.71 16.28 -9.65
CA ILE A 463 -28.04 15.08 -10.42
C ILE A 463 -26.80 14.30 -10.87
N GLY A 464 -25.62 14.81 -10.55
CA GLY A 464 -24.32 14.16 -10.79
C GLY A 464 -23.24 14.88 -10.01
N ALA A 465 -22.17 14.18 -9.70
CA ALA A 465 -21.05 14.71 -8.94
C ALA A 465 -19.72 14.14 -9.43
N THR A 466 -18.64 14.92 -9.25
CA THR A 466 -17.23 14.53 -9.34
C THR A 466 -16.47 15.19 -8.21
N ALA A 467 -15.37 14.59 -7.74
CA ALA A 467 -14.59 15.11 -6.64
C ALA A 467 -13.09 15.06 -6.93
N SER A 468 -12.29 15.82 -6.17
CA SER A 468 -10.81 15.75 -6.20
C SER A 468 -10.31 14.41 -5.70
N SER A 469 -10.99 13.84 -4.72
CA SER A 469 -10.70 12.54 -4.11
C SER A 469 -11.95 11.99 -3.41
N ARG A 470 -11.93 10.73 -3.02
CA ARG A 470 -12.99 10.11 -2.22
C ARG A 470 -12.42 9.13 -1.20
N TYR A 471 -13.14 8.92 -0.12
CA TYR A 471 -12.78 7.91 0.87
C TYR A 471 -12.57 6.53 0.22
N GLY A 472 -11.47 5.85 0.61
CA GLY A 472 -11.10 4.60 -0.02
C GLY A 472 -10.33 4.73 -1.36
N GLU A 473 -10.25 5.90 -1.97
CA GLU A 473 -9.35 6.21 -3.08
C GLU A 473 -7.96 6.57 -2.51
N GLY A 474 -6.94 5.80 -2.82
CA GLY A 474 -5.57 6.10 -2.35
C GLY A 474 -5.04 5.19 -1.23
N SER A 475 -5.83 4.29 -0.71
CA SER A 475 -5.30 3.14 0.04
C SER A 475 -4.64 2.09 -0.87
N GLY A 476 -4.21 2.49 -2.07
CA GLY A 476 -3.28 1.78 -2.95
C GLY A 476 -1.85 1.69 -2.41
N GLY A 477 -1.58 2.23 -1.24
CA GLY A 477 -0.51 1.81 -0.35
C GLY A 477 -1.03 0.60 0.40
N ALA A 478 -0.57 -0.60 0.00
CA ALA A 478 -0.91 -1.87 0.60
C ALA A 478 -0.86 -1.84 2.14
N THR A 479 -1.93 -1.47 2.79
CA THR A 479 -2.26 -2.04 4.08
C THR A 479 -2.87 -3.40 3.75
N PHE A 480 -2.00 -4.40 3.68
CA PHE A 480 -2.43 -5.77 3.75
C PHE A 480 -3.18 -5.95 5.07
N SER A 481 -4.49 -5.87 5.03
CA SER A 481 -5.31 -6.57 6.02
C SER A 481 -5.03 -8.05 5.78
N THR A 482 -4.27 -8.65 6.69
CA THR A 482 -4.05 -10.09 6.77
C THR A 482 -5.32 -10.86 7.14
N ASP A 483 -6.47 -10.23 7.09
CA ASP A 483 -7.80 -10.82 7.22
C ASP A 483 -8.42 -11.23 5.88
N VAL A 484 -7.61 -11.80 5.00
CA VAL A 484 -8.15 -12.82 4.09
C VAL A 484 -8.21 -14.11 4.92
N GLY A 485 -9.30 -14.30 5.61
CA GLY A 485 -9.64 -15.58 6.21
C GLY A 485 -9.65 -16.63 5.10
N ILE A 486 -8.49 -17.26 4.88
CA ILE A 486 -8.41 -18.49 4.11
C ILE A 486 -9.21 -19.50 4.90
N PRO A 487 -10.33 -20.05 4.40
CA PRO A 487 -10.98 -21.16 5.06
C PRO A 487 -9.97 -22.32 5.03
N LEU A 488 -9.36 -22.60 6.17
CA LEU A 488 -8.61 -23.83 6.37
C LEU A 488 -9.57 -24.99 6.06
N LEU A 489 -9.43 -25.60 4.90
CA LEU A 489 -10.03 -26.87 4.57
C LEU A 489 -9.60 -27.87 5.65
N ARG A 490 -10.46 -28.09 6.64
CA ARG A 490 -10.31 -29.19 7.59
C ARG A 490 -10.38 -30.47 6.77
N ALA A 491 -9.23 -31.10 6.60
CA ALA A 491 -9.16 -32.49 6.14
C ALA A 491 -10.07 -33.33 7.06
N ARG A 492 -11.16 -33.83 6.52
CA ARG A 492 -11.95 -34.88 7.19
C ARG A 492 -11.10 -36.15 7.17
N SER A 493 -10.54 -36.49 8.32
CA SER A 493 -10.01 -37.82 8.58
C SER A 493 -11.18 -38.78 8.51
N THR A 494 -11.26 -39.57 7.46
CA THR A 494 -12.09 -40.79 7.43
C THR A 494 -11.32 -41.88 8.17
N LYS A 495 -11.91 -42.34 9.25
CA LYS A 495 -11.63 -43.67 9.81
C LYS A 495 -12.23 -44.75 8.91
#